data_acec3aed399b48e33b1fadc3b784b197
#
_entry.id   acec3aed399b48e33b1fadc3b784b197
#
_cell.length_a   1.000
_cell.length_b   1.000
_cell.length_c   1.000
_cell.angle_alpha   90.00
_cell.angle_beta   90.00
_cell.angle_gamma   90.00
#
_symmetry.space_group_name_H-M   'P 1'
#
loop_
_entity.id
_entity.type
_entity.pdbx_description
1 polymer ?
#
loop_
_entity_poly.entity_id
_entity_poly.type
_entity_poly.pdbx_seq_one_letter_code
_entity_poly.pdbx_strand_id
1 'polypeptide(L)'
;KIYPQVITLEEVLVLARDNKKELAIETKHPVPTGNRVEELVIAELHKRKDIIAASGIDIAIMSFSWFAIEKIKKMDPTIKTVMLLHESNASIARRFTSAQVIGPSVEMIKKSPDLVNEIKNSGKELYVWTVDSTEDLQYCASVGVDIVMTNRPAHARSVLGYS
;
A
#
# COMPACT_ATOMS: atom_id res chain seq x y z
N LYS A 1 -13.53 -30.71 -12.09
CA LYS A 1 -12.93 -29.92 -10.99
C LYS A 1 -12.58 -28.57 -11.57
N ILE A 2 -13.29 -27.52 -11.16
CA ILE A 2 -12.95 -26.14 -11.51
C ILE A 2 -11.82 -25.76 -10.55
N TYR A 3 -10.60 -25.68 -11.07
CA TYR A 3 -9.50 -25.09 -10.30
C TYR A 3 -9.70 -23.58 -10.30
N PRO A 4 -9.62 -22.89 -9.14
CA PRO A 4 -9.66 -21.44 -9.13
C PRO A 4 -8.51 -20.92 -9.99
N GLN A 5 -8.86 -20.13 -11.00
CA GLN A 5 -7.87 -19.52 -11.87
C GLN A 5 -7.14 -18.44 -11.08
N VAL A 6 -5.81 -18.52 -11.03
CA VAL A 6 -4.99 -17.47 -10.42
C VAL A 6 -4.99 -16.29 -11.39
N ILE A 7 -5.49 -15.14 -10.94
CA ILE A 7 -5.46 -13.91 -11.71
C ILE A 7 -4.02 -13.42 -11.84
N THR A 8 -3.62 -12.99 -13.02
CA THR A 8 -2.30 -12.41 -13.29
C THR A 8 -2.27 -10.91 -12.96
N LEU A 9 -1.06 -10.36 -12.74
CA LEU A 9 -0.91 -8.91 -12.54
C LEU A 9 -1.40 -8.11 -13.77
N GLU A 10 -1.19 -8.63 -14.98
CA GLU A 10 -1.71 -8.02 -16.21
C GLU A 10 -3.24 -7.89 -16.19
N GLU A 11 -3.95 -8.95 -15.83
CA GLU A 11 -5.42 -8.94 -15.75
C GLU A 11 -5.92 -7.94 -14.70
N VAL A 12 -5.21 -7.82 -13.55
CA VAL A 12 -5.53 -6.82 -12.52
C VAL A 12 -5.30 -5.40 -13.02
N LEU A 13 -4.19 -5.15 -13.75
CA LEU A 13 -3.90 -3.84 -14.34
C LEU A 13 -4.97 -3.43 -15.37
N VAL A 14 -5.41 -4.36 -16.23
CA VAL A 14 -6.49 -4.12 -17.18
C VAL A 14 -7.79 -3.80 -16.45
N LEU A 15 -8.13 -4.57 -15.42
CA LEU A 15 -9.33 -4.35 -14.63
C LEU A 15 -9.31 -2.98 -13.92
N ALA A 16 -8.17 -2.61 -13.35
CA ALA A 16 -7.99 -1.31 -12.70
C ALA A 16 -8.15 -0.14 -13.70
N ARG A 17 -7.52 -0.25 -14.87
CA ARG A 17 -7.68 0.72 -15.96
C ARG A 17 -9.14 0.89 -16.36
N ASP A 18 -9.83 -0.21 -16.65
CA ASP A 18 -11.20 -0.21 -17.15
C ASP A 18 -12.22 0.37 -16.15
N ASN A 19 -11.90 0.24 -14.86
CA ASN A 19 -12.71 0.79 -13.77
C ASN A 19 -12.15 2.10 -13.19
N LYS A 20 -11.06 2.67 -13.74
CA LYS A 20 -10.40 3.88 -13.24
C LYS A 20 -10.09 3.80 -11.74
N LYS A 21 -9.48 2.68 -11.33
CA LYS A 21 -9.10 2.41 -9.93
C LYS A 21 -7.58 2.36 -9.80
N GLU A 22 -7.07 3.05 -8.80
CA GLU A 22 -5.68 2.95 -8.38
C GLU A 22 -5.35 1.56 -7.82
N LEU A 23 -4.08 1.18 -7.87
CA LEU A 23 -3.62 -0.10 -7.35
C LEU A 23 -2.56 0.08 -6.27
N ALA A 24 -2.70 -0.66 -5.17
CA ALA A 24 -1.67 -0.89 -4.19
C ALA A 24 -1.27 -2.37 -4.23
N ILE A 25 -0.06 -2.67 -4.70
CA ILE A 25 0.46 -4.02 -4.92
C ILE A 25 1.35 -4.41 -3.75
N GLU A 26 0.96 -5.41 -2.96
CA GLU A 26 1.81 -5.90 -1.87
C GLU A 26 2.77 -6.99 -2.34
N THR A 27 4.08 -6.77 -2.17
CA THR A 27 5.09 -7.83 -2.28
C THR A 27 5.32 -8.46 -0.92
N LYS A 28 4.95 -9.75 -0.79
CA LYS A 28 5.02 -10.48 0.48
C LYS A 28 6.40 -11.09 0.71
N HIS A 29 6.90 -10.99 1.95
CA HIS A 29 8.16 -11.56 2.41
C HIS A 29 7.99 -12.26 3.77
N PRO A 30 8.83 -13.27 4.10
CA PRO A 30 9.90 -13.83 3.27
C PRO A 30 9.39 -14.74 2.15
N VAL A 31 10.11 -14.76 1.03
CA VAL A 31 9.86 -15.70 -0.08
C VAL A 31 11.16 -16.45 -0.43
N PRO A 32 11.07 -17.73 -0.87
CA PRO A 32 12.27 -18.53 -1.20
C PRO A 32 13.12 -17.94 -2.33
N THR A 33 12.51 -17.11 -3.17
CA THR A 33 13.14 -16.49 -4.35
C THR A 33 13.84 -15.17 -4.05
N GLY A 34 13.95 -14.78 -2.77
CA GLY A 34 14.54 -13.50 -2.37
C GLY A 34 13.81 -12.32 -2.99
N ASN A 35 14.56 -11.40 -3.63
CA ASN A 35 14.00 -10.16 -4.20
C ASN A 35 13.47 -10.30 -5.64
N ARG A 36 13.25 -11.52 -6.13
CA ARG A 36 12.79 -11.74 -7.51
C ARG A 36 11.35 -11.22 -7.75
N VAL A 37 10.53 -11.18 -6.71
CA VAL A 37 9.15 -10.69 -6.83
C VAL A 37 9.11 -9.21 -7.19
N GLU A 38 9.97 -8.38 -6.60
CA GLU A 38 10.07 -6.95 -6.94
C GLU A 38 10.51 -6.76 -8.40
N GLU A 39 11.52 -7.52 -8.84
CA GLU A 39 12.00 -7.49 -10.23
C GLU A 39 10.89 -7.82 -11.22
N LEU A 40 10.11 -8.87 -10.94
CA LEU A 40 9.01 -9.30 -11.81
C LEU A 40 7.86 -8.28 -11.83
N VAL A 41 7.49 -7.74 -10.68
CA VAL A 41 6.45 -6.71 -10.58
C VAL A 41 6.87 -5.46 -11.37
N ILE A 42 8.08 -4.94 -11.15
CA ILE A 42 8.57 -3.75 -11.88
C ILE A 42 8.67 -4.03 -13.38
N ALA A 43 9.18 -5.20 -13.77
CA ALA A 43 9.26 -5.57 -15.18
C ALA A 43 7.87 -5.62 -15.84
N GLU A 44 6.85 -6.15 -15.15
CA GLU A 44 5.48 -6.17 -15.66
C GLU A 44 4.88 -4.77 -15.74
N LEU A 45 5.11 -3.90 -14.75
CA LEU A 45 4.67 -2.51 -14.82
C LEU A 45 5.32 -1.75 -15.98
N HIS A 46 6.63 -1.93 -16.20
CA HIS A 46 7.34 -1.30 -17.31
C HIS A 46 6.84 -1.80 -18.66
N LYS A 47 6.56 -3.11 -18.79
CA LYS A 47 5.99 -3.71 -20.00
C LYS A 47 4.60 -3.14 -20.33
N ARG A 48 3.84 -2.72 -19.30
CA ARG A 48 2.48 -2.17 -19.42
C ARG A 48 2.41 -0.65 -19.25
N LYS A 49 3.55 0.02 -19.39
CA LYS A 49 3.67 1.47 -19.18
C LYS A 49 2.64 2.26 -20.00
N ASP A 50 2.37 1.86 -21.22
CA ASP A 50 1.42 2.55 -22.11
C ASP A 50 -0.02 2.43 -21.58
N ILE A 51 -0.40 1.26 -21.05
CA ILE A 51 -1.71 1.02 -20.44
C ILE A 51 -1.88 1.91 -19.20
N ILE A 52 -0.86 1.96 -18.35
CA ILE A 52 -0.86 2.73 -17.10
C ILE A 52 -0.94 4.23 -17.43
N ALA A 53 -0.09 4.72 -18.33
CA ALA A 53 -0.07 6.13 -18.72
C ALA A 53 -1.38 6.59 -19.36
N ALA A 54 -1.95 5.78 -20.26
CA ALA A 54 -3.22 6.09 -20.92
C ALA A 54 -4.42 6.11 -19.96
N SER A 55 -4.35 5.39 -18.83
CA SER A 55 -5.44 5.33 -17.86
C SER A 55 -5.42 6.44 -16.80
N GLY A 56 -4.25 7.06 -16.57
CA GLY A 56 -4.05 8.04 -15.50
C GLY A 56 -4.23 7.46 -14.11
N ILE A 57 -4.08 6.13 -13.94
CA ILE A 57 -4.17 5.48 -12.62
C ILE A 57 -2.82 5.53 -11.91
N ASP A 58 -2.85 5.79 -10.60
CA ASP A 58 -1.68 5.71 -9.76
C ASP A 58 -1.47 4.27 -9.28
N ILE A 59 -0.20 3.86 -9.24
CA ILE A 59 0.22 2.55 -8.76
C ILE A 59 1.22 2.74 -7.63
N ALA A 60 0.95 2.10 -6.49
CA ALA A 60 1.89 2.00 -5.38
C ALA A 60 2.32 0.55 -5.17
N ILE A 61 3.58 0.34 -4.78
CA ILE A 61 4.04 -0.97 -4.31
C ILE A 61 4.27 -0.88 -2.81
N MET A 62 3.72 -1.83 -2.07
CA MET A 62 3.81 -1.88 -0.61
C MET A 62 4.45 -3.18 -0.13
N SER A 63 5.16 -3.12 0.98
CA SER A 63 5.78 -4.29 1.61
C SER A 63 6.06 -4.06 3.09
N PHE A 64 6.05 -5.15 3.87
CA PHE A 64 6.60 -5.19 5.24
C PHE A 64 8.12 -5.32 5.26
N SER A 65 8.74 -5.62 4.12
CA SER A 65 10.20 -5.74 4.00
C SER A 65 10.82 -4.39 3.63
N TRP A 66 11.61 -3.84 4.54
CA TRP A 66 12.41 -2.64 4.27
C TRP A 66 13.32 -2.83 3.04
N PHE A 67 13.98 -4.00 2.94
CA PHE A 67 14.85 -4.30 1.80
C PHE A 67 14.10 -4.32 0.46
N ALA A 68 12.85 -4.81 0.44
CA ALA A 68 12.00 -4.80 -0.75
C ALA A 68 11.72 -3.36 -1.18
N ILE A 69 11.33 -2.49 -0.25
CA ILE A 69 11.06 -1.07 -0.52
C ILE A 69 12.29 -0.36 -1.07
N GLU A 70 13.44 -0.49 -0.40
CA GLU A 70 14.68 0.17 -0.85
C GLU A 70 15.14 -0.37 -2.23
N LYS A 71 14.94 -1.67 -2.50
CA LYS A 71 15.22 -2.24 -3.81
C LYS A 71 14.33 -1.66 -4.90
N ILE A 72 13.03 -1.55 -4.66
CA ILE A 72 12.07 -0.93 -5.60
C ILE A 72 12.52 0.50 -5.92
N LYS A 73 12.81 1.30 -4.88
CA LYS A 73 13.26 2.69 -5.06
C LYS A 73 14.57 2.81 -5.84
N LYS A 74 15.46 1.83 -5.70
CA LYS A 74 16.71 1.78 -6.47
C LYS A 74 16.47 1.41 -7.94
N MET A 75 15.51 0.52 -8.21
CA MET A 75 15.20 0.05 -9.58
C MET A 75 14.37 1.09 -10.35
N ASP A 76 13.39 1.69 -9.68
CA ASP A 76 12.55 2.74 -10.26
C ASP A 76 12.12 3.74 -9.17
N PRO A 77 12.81 4.88 -9.04
CA PRO A 77 12.50 5.90 -8.05
C PRO A 77 11.16 6.61 -8.29
N THR A 78 10.55 6.46 -9.45
CA THR A 78 9.27 7.11 -9.79
C THR A 78 8.08 6.36 -9.20
N ILE A 79 8.22 5.07 -8.90
CA ILE A 79 7.17 4.26 -8.31
C ILE A 79 6.90 4.72 -6.88
N LYS A 80 5.64 5.02 -6.56
CA LYS A 80 5.19 5.28 -5.20
C LYS A 80 5.35 4.02 -4.34
N THR A 81 5.94 4.14 -3.17
CA THR A 81 6.17 3.01 -2.27
C THR A 81 5.57 3.24 -0.90
N VAL A 82 5.03 2.16 -0.32
CA VAL A 82 4.43 2.14 1.01
C VAL A 82 5.21 1.18 1.90
N MET A 83 5.86 1.69 2.95
CA MET A 83 6.49 0.87 3.98
C MET A 83 5.45 0.46 5.01
N LEU A 84 5.01 -0.81 4.96
CA LEU A 84 4.08 -1.36 5.93
C LEU A 84 4.80 -1.64 7.26
N LEU A 85 4.20 -1.22 8.36
CA LEU A 85 4.77 -1.38 9.69
C LEU A 85 4.01 -2.45 10.49
N HIS A 86 4.76 -3.26 11.21
CA HIS A 86 4.30 -4.04 12.34
C HIS A 86 5.24 -3.80 13.54
N GLU A 87 4.88 -4.26 14.73
CA GLU A 87 5.60 -3.92 15.96
C GLU A 87 7.12 -4.19 15.90
N SER A 88 7.54 -5.28 15.22
CA SER A 88 8.96 -5.66 15.19
C SER A 88 9.83 -4.84 14.22
N ASN A 89 9.25 -4.15 13.21
CA ASN A 89 10.02 -3.36 12.25
C ASN A 89 9.85 -1.85 12.39
N ALA A 90 8.87 -1.41 13.19
CA ALA A 90 8.38 -0.03 13.19
C ALA A 90 9.46 1.02 13.44
N SER A 91 10.36 0.81 14.39
CA SER A 91 11.37 1.81 14.77
C SER A 91 12.43 2.03 13.69
N ILE A 92 12.91 0.96 13.07
CA ILE A 92 13.96 1.02 12.03
C ILE A 92 13.34 1.44 10.70
N ALA A 93 12.25 0.78 10.29
CA ALA A 93 11.63 1.02 9.00
C ALA A 93 11.16 2.47 8.86
N ARG A 94 10.47 3.04 9.84
CA ARG A 94 9.98 4.41 9.77
C ARG A 94 11.10 5.46 9.72
N ARG A 95 12.24 5.20 10.38
CA ARG A 95 13.36 6.14 10.45
C ARG A 95 14.22 6.16 9.20
N PHE A 96 14.40 5.00 8.56
CA PHE A 96 15.39 4.82 7.49
C PHE A 96 14.79 4.51 6.12
N THR A 97 13.47 4.36 6.00
CA THR A 97 12.86 4.06 4.71
C THR A 97 12.83 5.26 3.77
N SER A 98 13.14 5.00 2.50
CA SER A 98 12.96 5.94 1.40
C SER A 98 11.51 6.00 0.87
N ALA A 99 10.59 5.20 1.43
CA ALA A 99 9.19 5.20 1.03
C ALA A 99 8.53 6.57 1.22
N GLN A 100 7.64 6.92 0.30
CA GLN A 100 6.82 8.14 0.39
C GLN A 100 5.67 7.98 1.38
N VAL A 101 5.26 6.75 1.65
CA VAL A 101 4.11 6.43 2.50
C VAL A 101 4.53 5.48 3.62
N ILE A 102 4.00 5.73 4.80
CA ILE A 102 4.13 4.83 5.96
C ILE A 102 2.77 4.20 6.24
N GLY A 103 2.75 2.87 6.39
CA GLY A 103 1.53 2.07 6.58
C GLY A 103 1.52 1.31 7.91
N PRO A 104 1.21 1.93 9.06
CA PRO A 104 1.01 1.23 10.33
C PRO A 104 -0.35 0.51 10.40
N SER A 105 -0.47 -0.44 11.34
CA SER A 105 -1.78 -0.97 11.70
C SER A 105 -2.61 0.05 12.49
N VAL A 106 -3.94 -0.11 12.48
CA VAL A 106 -4.82 0.76 13.27
C VAL A 106 -4.55 0.64 14.78
N GLU A 107 -4.19 -0.54 15.25
CA GLU A 107 -3.80 -0.78 16.63
C GLU A 107 -2.55 0.01 17.02
N MET A 108 -1.57 0.10 16.11
CA MET A 108 -0.34 0.87 16.36
C MET A 108 -0.64 2.36 16.57
N ILE A 109 -1.47 2.97 15.74
CA ILE A 109 -1.79 4.40 15.87
C ILE A 109 -2.71 4.68 17.06
N LYS A 110 -3.56 3.72 17.46
CA LYS A 110 -4.37 3.83 18.68
C LYS A 110 -3.51 3.70 19.95
N LYS A 111 -2.54 2.80 19.95
CA LYS A 111 -1.59 2.59 21.06
C LYS A 111 -0.59 3.74 21.21
N SER A 112 -0.23 4.37 20.10
CA SER A 112 0.75 5.46 20.03
C SER A 112 0.24 6.59 19.13
N PRO A 113 -0.67 7.45 19.62
CA PRO A 113 -1.26 8.52 18.79
C PRO A 113 -0.23 9.50 18.22
N ASP A 114 0.89 9.72 18.92
CA ASP A 114 1.98 10.58 18.44
C ASP A 114 2.62 10.09 17.14
N LEU A 115 2.50 8.77 16.83
CA LEU A 115 3.01 8.20 15.59
C LEU A 115 2.39 8.85 14.35
N VAL A 116 1.13 9.25 14.40
CA VAL A 116 0.46 9.96 13.30
C VAL A 116 1.14 11.29 13.03
N ASN A 117 1.37 12.08 14.09
CA ASN A 117 2.04 13.37 13.97
C ASN A 117 3.49 13.23 13.50
N GLU A 118 4.22 12.25 14.00
CA GLU A 118 5.61 11.97 13.56
C GLU A 118 5.67 11.65 12.08
N ILE A 119 4.78 10.81 11.56
CA ILE A 119 4.74 10.45 10.13
C ILE A 119 4.42 11.68 9.29
N LYS A 120 3.38 12.43 9.64
CA LYS A 120 2.96 13.63 8.90
C LYS A 120 4.01 14.73 8.92
N ASN A 121 4.63 14.98 10.05
CA ASN A 121 5.71 15.98 10.19
C ASN A 121 6.97 15.59 9.40
N SER A 122 7.15 14.30 9.08
CA SER A 122 8.22 13.86 8.16
C SER A 122 7.91 14.08 6.68
N GLY A 123 6.75 14.65 6.35
CA GLY A 123 6.31 14.89 4.97
C GLY A 123 5.85 13.64 4.23
N LYS A 124 5.56 12.55 4.94
CA LYS A 124 5.09 11.28 4.37
C LYS A 124 3.57 11.13 4.49
N GLU A 125 2.98 10.43 3.52
CA GLU A 125 1.58 10.04 3.59
C GLU A 125 1.39 8.90 4.60
N LEU A 126 0.17 8.81 5.16
CA LEU A 126 -0.22 7.82 6.17
C LEU A 126 -1.33 6.92 5.62
N TYR A 127 -1.01 5.64 5.38
CA TYR A 127 -1.98 4.61 5.03
C TYR A 127 -2.16 3.67 6.22
N VAL A 128 -3.39 3.35 6.60
CA VAL A 128 -3.65 2.54 7.80
C VAL A 128 -4.41 1.26 7.46
N TRP A 129 -3.96 0.14 8.02
CA TRP A 129 -4.52 -1.22 7.85
C TRP A 129 -4.71 -1.89 9.22
N THR A 130 -5.57 -2.88 9.41
CA THR A 130 -6.76 -3.15 8.63
C THR A 130 -7.93 -2.47 9.34
N VAL A 131 -8.66 -1.62 8.65
CA VAL A 131 -9.66 -0.73 9.26
C VAL A 131 -11.06 -1.22 8.86
N ASP A 132 -11.65 -2.11 9.66
CA ASP A 132 -12.92 -2.79 9.33
C ASP A 132 -14.11 -2.34 10.19
N SER A 133 -13.88 -1.77 11.39
CA SER A 133 -14.94 -1.30 12.29
C SER A 133 -15.33 0.16 12.01
N THR A 134 -16.58 0.51 12.35
CA THR A 134 -17.05 1.90 12.26
C THR A 134 -16.21 2.84 13.13
N GLU A 135 -15.89 2.41 14.35
CA GLU A 135 -15.11 3.18 15.31
C GLU A 135 -13.69 3.47 14.78
N ASP A 136 -13.04 2.47 14.18
CA ASP A 136 -11.69 2.64 13.64
C ASP A 136 -11.69 3.52 12.37
N LEU A 137 -12.72 3.41 11.54
CA LEU A 137 -12.90 4.29 10.37
C LEU A 137 -13.07 5.76 10.81
N GLN A 138 -13.92 6.01 11.80
CA GLN A 138 -14.13 7.35 12.34
C GLN A 138 -12.86 7.89 13.04
N TYR A 139 -12.15 7.04 13.78
CA TYR A 139 -10.88 7.41 14.39
C TYR A 139 -9.84 7.78 13.32
N CYS A 140 -9.65 6.95 12.30
CA CYS A 140 -8.72 7.24 11.20
C CYS A 140 -9.05 8.58 10.51
N ALA A 141 -10.34 8.84 10.26
CA ALA A 141 -10.78 10.13 9.69
C ALA A 141 -10.46 11.30 10.62
N SER A 142 -10.69 11.16 11.94
CA SER A 142 -10.47 12.23 12.92
C SER A 142 -9.01 12.62 13.07
N VAL A 143 -8.08 11.68 12.89
CA VAL A 143 -6.63 11.94 12.97
C VAL A 143 -6.00 12.23 11.59
N GLY A 144 -6.82 12.27 10.54
CA GLY A 144 -6.43 12.67 9.20
C GLY A 144 -5.55 11.62 8.49
N VAL A 145 -5.93 10.35 8.55
CA VAL A 145 -5.33 9.28 7.72
C VAL A 145 -5.64 9.56 6.25
N ASP A 146 -4.63 9.41 5.38
CA ASP A 146 -4.79 9.70 3.95
C ASP A 146 -5.54 8.57 3.23
N ILE A 147 -5.20 7.29 3.53
CA ILE A 147 -5.89 6.12 2.99
C ILE A 147 -6.11 5.07 4.08
N VAL A 148 -7.30 4.49 4.12
CA VAL A 148 -7.62 3.31 4.92
C VAL A 148 -7.65 2.06 4.04
N MET A 149 -7.00 1.00 4.49
CA MET A 149 -7.05 -0.33 3.87
C MET A 149 -8.02 -1.21 4.68
N THR A 150 -9.07 -1.69 4.00
CA THR A 150 -10.19 -2.40 4.64
C THR A 150 -10.63 -3.61 3.83
N ASN A 151 -11.12 -4.65 4.52
CA ASN A 151 -11.80 -5.78 3.90
C ASN A 151 -13.29 -5.48 3.59
N ARG A 152 -13.79 -4.31 4.02
CA ARG A 152 -15.21 -3.92 3.92
C ARG A 152 -15.38 -2.58 3.18
N PRO A 153 -14.97 -2.48 1.91
CA PRO A 153 -14.91 -1.20 1.21
C PRO A 153 -16.27 -0.48 1.09
N ALA A 154 -17.35 -1.20 0.87
CA ALA A 154 -18.69 -0.62 0.81
C ALA A 154 -19.11 -0.02 2.18
N HIS A 155 -18.81 -0.72 3.27
CA HIS A 155 -19.03 -0.23 4.64
C HIS A 155 -18.19 1.01 4.93
N ALA A 156 -16.89 0.98 4.61
CA ALA A 156 -16.00 2.11 4.82
C ALA A 156 -16.48 3.36 4.06
N ARG A 157 -16.89 3.21 2.78
CA ARG A 157 -17.44 4.33 1.99
C ARG A 157 -18.68 4.93 2.65
N SER A 158 -19.60 4.08 3.12
CA SER A 158 -20.82 4.52 3.80
C SER A 158 -20.52 5.30 5.08
N VAL A 159 -19.60 4.78 5.93
CA VAL A 159 -19.22 5.45 7.21
C VAL A 159 -18.52 6.78 6.97
N LEU A 160 -17.65 6.85 5.94
CA LEU A 160 -16.86 8.04 5.63
C LEU A 160 -17.58 9.05 4.70
N GLY A 161 -18.81 8.75 4.28
CA GLY A 161 -19.63 9.66 3.47
C GLY A 161 -19.23 9.71 1.99
N TYR A 162 -18.55 8.69 1.46
CA TYR A 162 -18.26 8.60 0.04
C TYR A 162 -19.39 7.86 -0.70
N SER A 163 -20.01 8.54 -1.63
CA SER A 163 -21.04 7.99 -2.54
C SER A 163 -20.43 7.09 -3.64
#